data_d2b4e99bdf311247a298342a80d31045
#
_entry.id   d2b4e99bdf311247a298342a80d31045
#
_cell.length_a   1.000
_cell.length_b   1.000
_cell.length_c   1.000
_cell.angle_alpha   90.00
_cell.angle_beta   90.00
_cell.angle_gamma   90.00
#
_symmetry.space_group_name_H-M   'P 1'
#
loop_
_entity.id
_entity.type
_entity.pdbx_description
1 polymer ?
#
loop_
_entity_poly.entity_id
_entity_poly.type
_entity_poly.pdbx_seq_one_letter_code
_entity_poly.pdbx_strand_id
1 'polypeptide(L)'
;MCRAANFAKDPSIPSMGSIKSMHAGSITNPELISLDPGDTLDKALRAMDELKVEHLPVCAEGKYLGLVAEQHLLDQEGDATFLTNVQLMPVMVAPGQHFLEVVDVLCEADVSVVPVVDGGEYRGSIDRAHLWRAFHHSLTPYSEGSILTLEVPWKDYSLAQVSHRVESEGVKILQVLVSDGAQPDHAEVALRLSTRDIEPLIDSLRRHGYAVSAFYRAEEYAEDMKKRMAAFMRYMNT
;
A
#
# COMPACT_ATOMS: atom_id res chain seq x y z
N MET A 1 -1.54 -26.65 21.88
CA MET A 1 -0.31 -26.11 21.26
C MET A 1 -0.62 -25.76 19.81
N CYS A 2 -1.13 -24.56 19.54
CA CYS A 2 -1.36 -24.10 18.18
C CYS A 2 -0.17 -23.25 17.80
N ARG A 3 0.63 -23.73 16.85
CA ARG A 3 1.74 -22.98 16.26
C ARG A 3 1.17 -21.70 15.66
N ALA A 4 1.66 -20.56 16.10
CA ALA A 4 1.54 -19.31 15.34
C ALA A 4 1.98 -19.63 13.92
N ALA A 5 1.11 -19.37 12.95
CA ALA A 5 1.43 -19.54 11.55
C ALA A 5 2.64 -18.68 11.25
N ASN A 6 3.76 -19.34 11.05
CA ASN A 6 4.99 -18.74 10.61
C ASN A 6 4.77 -18.38 9.14
N PHE A 7 4.41 -17.14 8.84
CA PHE A 7 4.37 -16.58 7.49
C PHE A 7 5.80 -16.39 6.92
N ALA A 8 6.79 -17.07 7.53
CA ALA A 8 8.13 -17.11 7.04
C ALA A 8 8.24 -18.20 5.96
N LYS A 9 8.33 -17.77 4.71
CA LYS A 9 8.74 -18.53 3.54
C LYS A 9 7.70 -19.50 2.98
N ASP A 10 6.76 -18.95 2.25
CA ASP A 10 6.21 -19.62 1.10
C ASP A 10 7.28 -19.57 -0.02
N PRO A 11 7.86 -20.71 -0.44
CA PRO A 11 8.89 -20.73 -1.49
C PRO A 11 8.36 -20.37 -2.87
N SER A 12 7.04 -20.21 -3.05
CA SER A 12 6.40 -19.77 -4.29
C SER A 12 6.36 -18.24 -4.42
N ILE A 13 6.67 -17.49 -3.35
CA ILE A 13 6.79 -16.03 -3.42
C ILE A 13 8.24 -15.75 -3.80
N PRO A 14 8.51 -15.20 -5.01
CA PRO A 14 9.87 -14.81 -5.37
C PRO A 14 10.38 -13.86 -4.29
N SER A 15 11.58 -14.16 -3.77
CA SER A 15 12.26 -13.29 -2.81
C SER A 15 12.49 -11.95 -3.50
N MET A 16 11.58 -11.00 -3.29
CA MET A 16 11.84 -9.62 -3.66
C MET A 16 13.11 -9.21 -2.89
N GLY A 17 14.20 -9.02 -3.65
CA GLY A 17 15.43 -8.48 -3.11
C GLY A 17 15.06 -7.25 -2.26
N SER A 18 15.69 -7.11 -1.10
CA SER A 18 15.46 -6.03 -0.14
C SER A 18 15.21 -4.73 -0.90
N ILE A 19 13.98 -4.20 -0.82
CA ILE A 19 13.65 -2.90 -1.40
C ILE A 19 14.48 -1.87 -0.65
N LYS A 20 15.62 -1.51 -1.22
CA LYS A 20 16.57 -0.56 -0.63
C LYS A 20 16.15 0.90 -0.85
N SER A 21 15.12 1.14 -1.67
CA SER A 21 14.69 2.47 -2.07
C SER A 21 13.19 2.48 -2.34
N MET A 22 12.53 3.56 -1.94
CA MET A 22 11.10 3.78 -2.14
C MET A 22 10.81 4.57 -3.44
N HIS A 23 11.68 4.42 -4.45
CA HIS A 23 11.49 5.07 -5.75
C HIS A 23 10.81 4.12 -6.75
N ALA A 24 10.00 4.69 -7.64
CA ALA A 24 9.21 3.98 -8.63
C ALA A 24 10.01 2.93 -9.41
N GLY A 25 11.24 3.25 -9.85
CA GLY A 25 12.10 2.33 -10.58
C GLY A 25 12.54 1.08 -9.81
N SER A 26 12.45 1.10 -8.46
CA SER A 26 12.85 -0.05 -7.62
C SER A 26 11.71 -0.96 -7.19
N ILE A 27 10.46 -0.57 -7.50
CA ILE A 27 9.24 -1.29 -7.08
C ILE A 27 8.42 -1.81 -8.25
N THR A 28 8.98 -1.83 -9.47
CA THR A 28 8.33 -2.39 -10.66
C THR A 28 8.04 -3.87 -10.49
N ASN A 29 6.92 -4.33 -11.06
CA ASN A 29 6.57 -5.73 -11.17
C ASN A 29 7.21 -6.34 -12.44
N PRO A 30 8.15 -7.28 -12.32
CA PRO A 30 8.79 -7.91 -13.47
C PRO A 30 7.86 -8.86 -14.25
N GLU A 31 6.71 -9.24 -13.69
CA GLU A 31 5.74 -10.11 -14.36
C GLU A 31 4.80 -9.34 -15.28
N LEU A 32 4.71 -8.01 -15.13
CA LEU A 32 3.89 -7.17 -15.99
C LEU A 32 4.53 -7.02 -17.36
N ILE A 33 3.75 -7.31 -18.37
CA ILE A 33 4.16 -7.17 -19.78
C ILE A 33 3.68 -5.82 -20.36
N SER A 34 4.34 -5.37 -21.40
CA SER A 34 3.82 -4.34 -22.30
C SER A 34 3.21 -4.97 -23.55
N LEU A 35 2.20 -4.33 -24.09
CA LEU A 35 1.56 -4.69 -25.34
C LEU A 35 2.22 -3.94 -26.52
N ASP A 36 2.22 -4.55 -27.69
CA ASP A 36 2.61 -3.90 -28.94
C ASP A 36 1.36 -3.29 -29.61
N PRO A 37 1.44 -2.15 -30.32
CA PRO A 37 0.32 -1.59 -31.05
C PRO A 37 -0.29 -2.55 -32.09
N GLY A 38 0.49 -3.52 -32.59
CA GLY A 38 0.03 -4.57 -33.47
C GLY A 38 -0.62 -5.77 -32.80
N ASP A 39 -0.68 -5.78 -31.46
CA ASP A 39 -1.35 -6.86 -30.73
C ASP A 39 -2.88 -6.77 -30.91
N THR A 40 -3.53 -7.93 -30.85
CA THR A 40 -4.98 -8.01 -30.93
C THR A 40 -5.65 -7.64 -29.63
N LEU A 41 -6.90 -7.16 -29.72
CA LEU A 41 -7.72 -6.86 -28.53
C LEU A 41 -7.90 -8.11 -27.65
N ASP A 42 -8.12 -9.28 -28.26
CA ASP A 42 -8.26 -10.56 -27.54
C ASP A 42 -6.97 -10.92 -26.75
N LYS A 43 -5.79 -10.69 -27.35
CA LYS A 43 -4.51 -10.88 -26.63
C LYS A 43 -4.39 -9.95 -25.43
N ALA A 44 -4.75 -8.68 -25.60
CA ALA A 44 -4.70 -7.70 -24.52
C ALA A 44 -5.65 -8.06 -23.36
N LEU A 45 -6.90 -8.40 -23.67
CA LEU A 45 -7.90 -8.80 -22.68
C LEU A 45 -7.48 -10.08 -21.92
N ARG A 46 -6.95 -11.08 -22.61
CA ARG A 46 -6.41 -12.28 -21.95
C ARG A 46 -5.24 -11.96 -21.02
N ALA A 47 -4.32 -11.11 -21.46
CA ALA A 47 -3.19 -10.70 -20.62
C ALA A 47 -3.66 -9.95 -19.37
N MET A 48 -4.65 -9.08 -19.50
CA MET A 48 -5.25 -8.37 -18.34
C MET A 48 -5.90 -9.35 -17.37
N ASP A 49 -6.65 -10.34 -17.89
CA ASP A 49 -7.28 -11.36 -17.02
C ASP A 49 -6.23 -12.26 -16.34
N GLU A 50 -5.20 -12.71 -17.04
CA GLU A 50 -4.12 -13.55 -16.48
C GLU A 50 -3.35 -12.79 -15.38
N LEU A 51 -3.03 -11.52 -15.62
CA LEU A 51 -2.28 -10.66 -14.68
C LEU A 51 -3.15 -10.03 -13.59
N LYS A 52 -4.48 -10.17 -13.69
CA LYS A 52 -5.47 -9.56 -12.78
C LYS A 52 -5.34 -8.04 -12.67
N VAL A 53 -5.18 -7.40 -13.82
CA VAL A 53 -5.10 -5.95 -13.97
C VAL A 53 -6.09 -5.47 -15.02
N GLU A 54 -6.58 -4.25 -14.89
CA GLU A 54 -7.53 -3.62 -15.81
C GLU A 54 -6.83 -2.68 -16.80
N HIS A 55 -5.50 -2.54 -16.68
CA HIS A 55 -4.71 -1.63 -17.50
C HIS A 55 -3.37 -2.27 -17.86
N LEU A 56 -2.91 -2.07 -19.09
CA LEU A 56 -1.57 -2.47 -19.53
C LEU A 56 -0.91 -1.37 -20.37
N PRO A 57 0.42 -1.22 -20.27
CA PRO A 57 1.17 -0.28 -21.09
C PRO A 57 1.26 -0.77 -22.54
N VAL A 58 1.16 0.16 -23.48
CA VAL A 58 1.41 -0.07 -24.90
C VAL A 58 2.75 0.55 -25.26
N CYS A 59 3.65 -0.22 -25.83
CA CYS A 59 4.99 0.19 -26.19
C CYS A 59 5.33 -0.23 -27.62
N ALA A 60 6.07 0.62 -28.35
CA ALA A 60 6.64 0.28 -29.64
C ALA A 60 8.16 0.47 -29.60
N GLU A 61 8.93 -0.55 -29.96
CA GLU A 61 10.40 -0.51 -29.96
C GLU A 61 11.02 0.01 -28.63
N GLY A 62 10.41 -0.40 -27.50
CA GLY A 62 10.82 0.02 -26.16
C GLY A 62 10.36 1.42 -25.73
N LYS A 63 9.70 2.19 -26.61
CA LYS A 63 9.13 3.49 -26.31
C LYS A 63 7.71 3.34 -25.79
N TYR A 64 7.42 4.03 -24.71
CA TYR A 64 6.08 4.08 -24.14
C TYR A 64 5.17 4.96 -25.02
N LEU A 65 4.00 4.44 -25.38
CA LEU A 65 2.99 5.15 -26.16
C LEU A 65 1.80 5.61 -25.31
N GLY A 66 1.46 4.84 -24.28
CA GLY A 66 0.34 5.13 -23.39
C GLY A 66 -0.15 3.88 -22.67
N LEU A 67 -1.12 4.05 -21.81
CA LEU A 67 -1.78 2.99 -21.07
C LEU A 67 -3.14 2.70 -21.70
N VAL A 68 -3.44 1.42 -21.94
CA VAL A 68 -4.76 1.00 -22.42
C VAL A 68 -5.57 0.44 -21.26
N ALA A 69 -6.86 0.80 -21.17
CA ALA A 69 -7.81 0.28 -20.21
C ALA A 69 -8.65 -0.86 -20.83
N GLU A 70 -8.99 -1.87 -20.03
CA GLU A 70 -9.90 -2.96 -20.43
C GLU A 70 -11.22 -2.44 -20.98
N GLN A 71 -11.80 -1.45 -20.32
CA GLN A 71 -13.04 -0.82 -20.77
C GLN A 71 -12.94 -0.25 -22.18
N HIS A 72 -11.81 0.41 -22.52
CA HIS A 72 -11.59 0.94 -23.87
C HIS A 72 -11.50 -0.16 -24.94
N LEU A 73 -11.07 -1.37 -24.55
CA LEU A 73 -11.03 -2.54 -25.45
C LEU A 73 -12.43 -3.13 -25.65
N LEU A 74 -13.23 -3.19 -24.59
CA LEU A 74 -14.60 -3.73 -24.64
C LEU A 74 -15.58 -2.81 -25.38
N ASP A 75 -15.34 -1.49 -25.33
CA ASP A 75 -16.17 -0.48 -25.98
C ASP A 75 -15.91 -0.37 -27.51
N GLN A 76 -14.93 -1.14 -28.05
CA GLN A 76 -14.65 -1.09 -29.47
C GLN A 76 -15.79 -1.73 -30.27
N GLU A 77 -16.45 -0.94 -31.14
CA GLU A 77 -17.46 -1.40 -32.07
C GLU A 77 -16.81 -1.79 -33.41
N GLY A 78 -17.26 -2.89 -34.00
CA GLY A 78 -16.86 -3.34 -35.33
C GLY A 78 -15.64 -4.27 -35.33
N ASP A 79 -14.98 -4.39 -36.51
CA ASP A 79 -13.83 -5.27 -36.77
C ASP A 79 -12.48 -4.71 -36.21
N ALA A 80 -12.50 -3.89 -35.17
CA ALA A 80 -11.27 -3.38 -34.56
C ALA A 80 -10.49 -4.57 -33.95
N THR A 81 -9.49 -5.05 -34.68
CA THR A 81 -8.73 -6.24 -34.30
C THR A 81 -7.44 -5.86 -33.53
N PHE A 82 -6.95 -4.62 -33.69
CA PHE A 82 -5.64 -4.20 -33.22
C PHE A 82 -5.72 -2.97 -32.31
N LEU A 83 -4.73 -2.83 -31.42
CA LEU A 83 -4.62 -1.73 -30.45
C LEU A 83 -4.34 -0.36 -31.10
N THR A 84 -3.97 -0.32 -32.38
CA THR A 84 -3.65 0.94 -33.10
C THR A 84 -4.79 1.97 -33.11
N ASN A 85 -6.02 1.53 -32.94
CA ASN A 85 -7.22 2.39 -32.96
C ASN A 85 -7.82 2.64 -31.58
N VAL A 86 -7.18 2.13 -30.52
CA VAL A 86 -7.69 2.26 -29.15
C VAL A 86 -7.15 3.55 -28.51
N GLN A 87 -8.00 4.22 -27.75
CA GLN A 87 -7.58 5.38 -26.99
C GLN A 87 -6.60 4.99 -25.88
N LEU A 88 -5.43 5.61 -25.87
CA LEU A 88 -4.42 5.43 -24.85
C LEU A 88 -4.43 6.60 -23.85
N MET A 89 -4.20 6.28 -22.59
CA MET A 89 -4.10 7.24 -21.50
C MET A 89 -2.63 7.64 -21.29
N PRO A 90 -2.29 8.94 -21.14
CA PRO A 90 -0.91 9.39 -20.97
C PRO A 90 -0.45 9.30 -19.49
N VAL A 91 -0.69 8.18 -18.83
CA VAL A 91 -0.37 7.98 -17.40
C VAL A 91 1.01 7.36 -17.28
N MET A 92 1.91 7.97 -16.52
CA MET A 92 3.26 7.45 -16.27
C MET A 92 3.90 8.15 -15.07
N VAL A 93 4.97 7.54 -14.54
CA VAL A 93 5.86 8.12 -13.53
C VAL A 93 7.32 7.97 -13.97
N ALA A 94 8.19 8.86 -13.48
CA ALA A 94 9.63 8.74 -13.68
C ALA A 94 10.24 7.76 -12.66
N PRO A 95 11.37 7.08 -12.98
CA PRO A 95 12.01 6.12 -12.08
C PRO A 95 12.41 6.68 -10.72
N GLY A 96 12.73 7.98 -10.65
CA GLY A 96 13.15 8.66 -9.42
C GLY A 96 12.01 9.14 -8.52
N GLN A 97 10.75 9.07 -8.97
CA GLN A 97 9.62 9.52 -8.17
C GLN A 97 9.41 8.63 -6.94
N HIS A 98 9.01 9.24 -5.83
CA HIS A 98 8.76 8.52 -4.60
C HIS A 98 7.48 7.68 -4.69
N PHE A 99 7.40 6.56 -3.96
CA PHE A 99 6.24 5.66 -4.02
C PHE A 99 4.92 6.36 -3.63
N LEU A 100 4.93 7.39 -2.79
CA LEU A 100 3.73 8.17 -2.45
C LEU A 100 3.17 8.89 -3.68
N GLU A 101 4.03 9.44 -4.55
CA GLU A 101 3.58 10.03 -5.81
C GLU A 101 2.99 8.98 -6.77
N VAL A 102 3.49 7.74 -6.70
CA VAL A 102 2.88 6.62 -7.45
C VAL A 102 1.49 6.29 -6.92
N VAL A 103 1.29 6.36 -5.57
CA VAL A 103 -0.04 6.22 -4.95
C VAL A 103 -0.99 7.28 -5.48
N ASP A 104 -0.54 8.56 -5.50
CA ASP A 104 -1.36 9.68 -5.98
C ASP A 104 -1.79 9.45 -7.43
N VAL A 105 -0.85 9.08 -8.32
CA VAL A 105 -1.15 8.78 -9.72
C VAL A 105 -2.13 7.62 -9.89
N LEU A 106 -1.96 6.52 -9.11
CA LEU A 106 -2.90 5.38 -9.14
C LEU A 106 -4.32 5.78 -8.73
N CYS A 107 -4.43 6.65 -7.72
CA CYS A 107 -5.72 7.08 -7.19
C CYS A 107 -6.38 8.14 -8.09
N GLU A 108 -5.62 9.15 -8.52
CA GLU A 108 -6.17 10.28 -9.31
C GLU A 108 -6.55 9.86 -10.73
N ALA A 109 -5.75 8.99 -11.36
CA ALA A 109 -6.04 8.49 -12.69
C ALA A 109 -6.99 7.27 -12.70
N ASP A 110 -7.32 6.72 -11.53
CA ASP A 110 -8.11 5.49 -11.33
C ASP A 110 -7.62 4.32 -12.19
N VAL A 111 -6.31 4.08 -12.15
CA VAL A 111 -5.67 3.01 -12.92
C VAL A 111 -5.21 1.86 -12.02
N SER A 112 -5.16 0.64 -12.54
CA SER A 112 -4.66 -0.54 -11.82
C SER A 112 -3.13 -0.71 -11.93
N VAL A 113 -2.51 -0.04 -12.92
CA VAL A 113 -1.09 -0.12 -13.25
C VAL A 113 -0.55 1.25 -13.60
N VAL A 114 0.64 1.59 -13.11
CA VAL A 114 1.36 2.81 -13.50
C VAL A 114 2.67 2.43 -14.20
N PRO A 115 2.87 2.82 -15.47
CA PRO A 115 4.13 2.65 -16.17
C PRO A 115 5.23 3.56 -15.64
N VAL A 116 6.44 3.02 -15.56
CA VAL A 116 7.66 3.77 -15.23
C VAL A 116 8.39 4.08 -16.53
N VAL A 117 8.58 5.36 -16.82
CA VAL A 117 9.13 5.84 -18.10
C VAL A 117 10.29 6.81 -17.86
N ASP A 118 11.37 6.60 -18.58
CA ASP A 118 12.57 7.44 -18.52
C ASP A 118 12.93 7.95 -19.91
N GLY A 119 12.81 9.27 -20.12
CA GLY A 119 13.09 9.88 -21.43
C GLY A 119 12.26 9.32 -22.59
N GLY A 120 11.06 8.83 -22.33
CA GLY A 120 10.18 8.18 -23.30
C GLY A 120 10.38 6.67 -23.41
N GLU A 121 11.42 6.11 -22.79
CA GLU A 121 11.66 4.67 -22.77
C GLU A 121 10.91 3.99 -21.61
N TYR A 122 10.25 2.89 -21.88
CA TYR A 122 9.57 2.07 -20.89
C TYR A 122 10.58 1.30 -20.04
N ARG A 123 10.46 1.41 -18.71
CA ARG A 123 11.36 0.78 -17.72
C ARG A 123 10.67 -0.31 -16.89
N GLY A 124 9.38 -0.52 -17.06
CA GLY A 124 8.55 -1.46 -16.33
C GLY A 124 7.27 -0.81 -15.83
N SER A 125 6.48 -1.55 -15.09
CA SER A 125 5.22 -1.06 -14.52
C SER A 125 5.07 -1.46 -13.06
N ILE A 126 4.26 -0.71 -12.34
CA ILE A 126 3.91 -0.93 -10.94
C ILE A 126 2.41 -1.19 -10.88
N ASP A 127 2.00 -2.33 -10.33
CA ASP A 127 0.60 -2.60 -10.00
C ASP A 127 0.28 -2.31 -8.52
N ARG A 128 -1.00 -2.26 -8.22
CA ARG A 128 -1.50 -2.04 -6.85
C ARG A 128 -0.92 -3.04 -5.85
N ALA A 129 -0.76 -4.32 -6.23
CA ALA A 129 -0.27 -5.36 -5.33
C ALA A 129 1.23 -5.19 -5.03
N HIS A 130 2.04 -4.83 -6.03
CA HIS A 130 3.46 -4.55 -5.84
C HIS A 130 3.69 -3.28 -5.02
N LEU A 131 2.91 -2.23 -5.28
CA LEU A 131 2.95 -1.01 -4.48
C LEU A 131 2.60 -1.29 -3.02
N TRP A 132 1.54 -2.09 -2.76
CA TRP A 132 1.16 -2.46 -1.40
C TRP A 132 2.22 -3.29 -0.69
N ARG A 133 2.88 -4.22 -1.38
CA ARG A 133 4.02 -4.97 -0.83
C ARG A 133 5.20 -4.05 -0.51
N ALA A 134 5.53 -3.11 -1.41
CA ALA A 134 6.58 -2.12 -1.18
C ALA A 134 6.28 -1.27 0.06
N PHE A 135 5.05 -0.79 0.19
CA PHE A 135 4.58 -0.08 1.37
C PHE A 135 4.72 -0.94 2.63
N HIS A 136 4.24 -2.19 2.61
CA HIS A 136 4.38 -3.10 3.74
C HIS A 136 5.83 -3.31 4.14
N HIS A 137 6.76 -3.46 3.19
CA HIS A 137 8.18 -3.60 3.49
C HIS A 137 8.84 -2.32 4.03
N SER A 138 8.27 -1.15 3.75
CA SER A 138 8.71 0.12 4.34
C SER A 138 8.23 0.29 5.77
N LEU A 139 7.13 -0.36 6.12
CA LEU A 139 6.67 -0.46 7.48
C LEU A 139 7.66 -1.32 8.24
N THR A 140 8.32 -0.75 9.22
CA THR A 140 9.38 -1.35 10.04
C THR A 140 9.20 -2.85 10.31
N PRO A 141 10.27 -3.66 10.31
CA PRO A 141 10.23 -5.11 10.53
C PRO A 141 9.79 -5.54 11.94
N TYR A 142 9.47 -4.59 12.81
CA TYR A 142 9.01 -4.87 14.17
C TYR A 142 7.52 -5.24 14.16
N SER A 143 7.27 -6.55 14.10
CA SER A 143 5.92 -7.11 14.30
C SER A 143 5.43 -6.97 15.75
N GLU A 144 6.31 -6.60 16.67
CA GLU A 144 6.08 -6.54 18.09
C GLU A 144 6.04 -5.09 18.56
N GLY A 145 4.87 -4.52 18.62
CA GLY A 145 4.66 -3.16 19.09
C GLY A 145 3.19 -2.86 19.27
N SER A 146 2.89 -1.69 19.74
CA SER A 146 1.53 -1.17 19.87
C SER A 146 1.29 -0.03 18.88
N ILE A 147 0.02 0.25 18.65
CA ILE A 147 -0.42 1.44 17.91
C ILE A 147 -1.20 2.31 18.90
N LEU A 148 -0.87 3.57 18.93
CA LEU A 148 -1.51 4.60 19.74
C LEU A 148 -2.00 5.70 18.81
N THR A 149 -3.26 6.10 18.95
CA THR A 149 -3.86 7.18 18.19
C THR A 149 -4.21 8.34 19.10
N LEU A 150 -3.73 9.53 18.75
CA LEU A 150 -4.01 10.77 19.43
C LEU A 150 -4.89 11.65 18.56
N GLU A 151 -5.80 12.39 19.15
CA GLU A 151 -6.55 13.44 18.50
C GLU A 151 -6.07 14.80 19.03
N VAL A 152 -5.60 15.67 18.14
CA VAL A 152 -4.95 16.93 18.47
C VAL A 152 -5.49 18.03 17.58
N PRO A 153 -5.91 19.20 18.10
CA PRO A 153 -6.25 20.33 17.24
C PRO A 153 -5.11 20.70 16.29
N TRP A 154 -5.38 20.94 15.01
CA TRP A 154 -4.36 21.27 14.01
C TRP A 154 -3.46 22.43 14.43
N LYS A 155 -4.04 23.45 15.10
CA LYS A 155 -3.31 24.62 15.62
C LYS A 155 -2.27 24.27 16.71
N ASP A 156 -2.50 23.17 17.44
CA ASP A 156 -1.67 22.71 18.56
C ASP A 156 -0.81 21.50 18.16
N TYR A 157 -0.98 20.98 16.93
CA TYR A 157 -0.23 19.84 16.43
C TYR A 157 1.25 20.19 16.25
N SER A 158 2.09 19.46 16.93
CA SER A 158 3.55 19.51 16.76
C SER A 158 4.13 18.12 16.92
N LEU A 159 4.64 17.56 15.83
CA LEU A 159 5.31 16.25 15.85
C LEU A 159 6.49 16.26 16.84
N ALA A 160 7.22 17.36 16.93
CA ALA A 160 8.34 17.49 17.86
C ALA A 160 7.90 17.35 19.33
N GLN A 161 6.76 17.95 19.69
CA GLN A 161 6.22 17.83 21.07
C GLN A 161 5.72 16.43 21.34
N VAL A 162 4.98 15.83 20.41
CA VAL A 162 4.49 14.45 20.51
C VAL A 162 5.67 13.48 20.67
N SER A 163 6.68 13.59 19.79
CA SER A 163 7.85 12.73 19.84
C SER A 163 8.62 12.87 21.13
N HIS A 164 8.84 14.10 21.60
CA HIS A 164 9.54 14.35 22.86
C HIS A 164 8.82 13.68 24.05
N ARG A 165 7.49 13.75 24.07
CA ARG A 165 6.70 13.10 25.14
C ARG A 165 6.83 11.59 25.12
N VAL A 166 6.67 10.98 23.95
CA VAL A 166 6.79 9.51 23.81
C VAL A 166 8.20 9.04 24.16
N GLU A 167 9.23 9.73 23.67
CA GLU A 167 10.61 9.33 23.88
C GLU A 167 11.08 9.59 25.33
N SER A 168 10.51 10.58 26.02
CA SER A 168 10.81 10.81 27.45
C SER A 168 10.35 9.68 28.36
N GLU A 169 9.38 8.86 27.92
CA GLU A 169 8.95 7.64 28.60
C GLU A 169 9.79 6.41 28.18
N GLY A 170 10.89 6.60 27.44
CA GLY A 170 11.78 5.53 26.98
C GLY A 170 11.23 4.70 25.81
N VAL A 171 10.14 5.12 25.21
CA VAL A 171 9.49 4.43 24.08
C VAL A 171 9.95 5.05 22.76
N LYS A 172 10.30 4.21 21.76
CA LYS A 172 10.65 4.70 20.43
C LYS A 172 9.44 4.73 19.52
N ILE A 173 9.33 5.79 18.72
CA ILE A 173 8.36 5.88 17.65
C ILE A 173 8.97 5.19 16.42
N LEU A 174 8.27 4.19 15.89
CA LEU A 174 8.68 3.42 14.73
C LEU A 174 8.06 3.95 13.44
N GLN A 175 6.85 4.53 13.56
CA GLN A 175 6.12 5.12 12.45
C GLN A 175 5.15 6.17 12.96
N VAL A 176 4.93 7.19 12.14
CA VAL A 176 3.91 8.23 12.36
C VAL A 176 3.04 8.31 11.11
N LEU A 177 1.74 8.30 11.29
CA LEU A 177 0.76 8.64 10.28
C LEU A 177 -0.08 9.78 10.80
N VAL A 178 -0.26 10.82 9.99
CA VAL A 178 -1.08 11.98 10.33
C VAL A 178 -2.16 12.13 9.28
N SER A 179 -3.39 12.21 9.73
CA SER A 179 -4.57 12.39 8.88
C SER A 179 -5.55 13.38 9.52
N ASP A 180 -6.61 13.73 8.80
CA ASP A 180 -7.71 14.47 9.40
C ASP A 180 -8.39 13.64 10.47
N GLY A 181 -8.66 14.26 11.61
CA GLY A 181 -9.31 13.62 12.75
C GLY A 181 -10.82 13.50 12.57
N ALA A 182 -11.47 12.80 13.51
CA ALA A 182 -12.92 12.65 13.51
C ALA A 182 -13.65 13.98 13.79
N GLN A 183 -13.02 14.89 14.52
CA GLN A 183 -13.56 16.22 14.79
C GLN A 183 -13.01 17.23 13.76
N PRO A 184 -13.82 18.22 13.34
CA PRO A 184 -13.34 19.31 12.52
C PRO A 184 -12.13 20.02 13.16
N ASP A 185 -11.19 20.48 12.35
CA ASP A 185 -9.96 21.17 12.79
C ASP A 185 -9.03 20.36 13.72
N HIS A 186 -9.18 19.03 13.76
CA HIS A 186 -8.29 18.13 14.48
C HIS A 186 -7.49 17.24 13.53
N ALA A 187 -6.26 16.94 13.93
CA ALA A 187 -5.44 15.90 13.34
C ALA A 187 -5.60 14.61 14.13
N GLU A 188 -5.68 13.49 13.44
CA GLU A 188 -5.45 12.16 14.01
C GLU A 188 -3.97 11.79 13.80
N VAL A 189 -3.27 11.51 14.90
CA VAL A 189 -1.85 11.13 14.88
C VAL A 189 -1.74 9.69 15.35
N ALA A 190 -1.57 8.76 14.40
CA ALA A 190 -1.35 7.36 14.70
C ALA A 190 0.15 7.08 14.82
N LEU A 191 0.56 6.56 15.96
CA LEU A 191 1.94 6.24 16.32
C LEU A 191 2.11 4.74 16.43
N ARG A 192 3.07 4.18 15.68
CA ARG A 192 3.55 2.83 15.94
C ARG A 192 4.73 2.87 16.88
N LEU A 193 4.66 2.14 17.98
CA LEU A 193 5.56 2.21 19.11
C LEU A 193 6.37 0.93 19.30
N SER A 194 7.58 1.04 19.84
CA SER A 194 8.48 -0.09 20.08
C SER A 194 8.14 -0.92 21.32
N THR A 195 7.10 -0.57 22.05
CA THR A 195 6.69 -1.25 23.29
C THR A 195 5.34 -1.92 23.13
N ARG A 196 5.12 -2.98 23.88
CA ARG A 196 3.79 -3.61 24.04
C ARG A 196 3.03 -3.04 25.22
N ASP A 197 3.75 -2.64 26.27
CA ASP A 197 3.17 -2.00 27.44
C ASP A 197 3.11 -0.49 27.22
N ILE A 198 1.91 0.01 26.94
CA ILE A 198 1.67 1.43 26.63
C ILE A 198 0.87 2.15 27.71
N GLU A 199 0.40 1.45 28.76
CA GLU A 199 -0.40 2.07 29.83
C GLU A 199 0.31 3.25 30.49
N PRO A 200 1.61 3.13 30.90
CA PRO A 200 2.33 4.25 31.49
C PRO A 200 2.42 5.48 30.56
N LEU A 201 2.59 5.20 29.25
CA LEU A 201 2.65 6.23 28.21
C LEU A 201 1.29 6.92 28.03
N ILE A 202 0.18 6.14 27.98
CA ILE A 202 -1.16 6.68 27.88
C ILE A 202 -1.46 7.62 29.05
N ASP A 203 -1.15 7.18 30.28
CA ASP A 203 -1.35 7.99 31.49
C ASP A 203 -0.49 9.27 31.47
N SER A 204 0.73 9.18 30.97
CA SER A 204 1.61 10.34 30.81
C SER A 204 1.04 11.34 29.80
N LEU A 205 0.64 10.85 28.61
CA LEU A 205 0.07 11.70 27.54
C LEU A 205 -1.21 12.39 28.00
N ARG A 206 -2.12 11.67 28.67
CA ARG A 206 -3.36 12.24 29.22
C ARG A 206 -3.08 13.34 30.25
N ARG A 207 -2.10 13.16 31.13
CA ARG A 207 -1.68 14.20 32.11
C ARG A 207 -1.14 15.46 31.44
N HIS A 208 -0.61 15.33 30.22
CA HIS A 208 -0.13 16.46 29.41
C HIS A 208 -1.17 17.01 28.44
N GLY A 209 -2.44 16.61 28.58
CA GLY A 209 -3.54 17.16 27.82
C GLY A 209 -3.76 16.54 26.44
N TYR A 210 -3.07 15.45 26.11
CA TYR A 210 -3.34 14.75 24.86
C TYR A 210 -4.59 13.88 24.98
N ALA A 211 -5.49 13.97 23.99
CA ALA A 211 -6.62 13.08 23.87
C ALA A 211 -6.19 11.78 23.16
N VAL A 212 -6.20 10.67 23.91
CA VAL A 212 -5.95 9.33 23.37
C VAL A 212 -7.27 8.79 22.84
N SER A 213 -7.43 8.69 21.52
CA SER A 213 -8.66 8.25 20.86
C SER A 213 -8.75 6.72 20.74
N ALA A 214 -7.63 6.06 20.49
CA ALA A 214 -7.58 4.60 20.40
C ALA A 214 -6.19 4.06 20.71
N PHE A 215 -6.14 2.78 21.11
CA PHE A 215 -4.88 2.04 21.20
C PHE A 215 -5.11 0.57 20.89
N TYR A 216 -4.11 -0.06 20.26
CA TYR A 216 -4.19 -1.45 19.80
C TYR A 216 -2.93 -2.20 20.25
N ARG A 217 -3.14 -3.34 20.91
CA ARG A 217 -2.09 -4.29 21.29
C ARG A 217 -2.19 -5.53 20.43
N ALA A 218 -1.07 -5.99 19.91
CA ALA A 218 -1.05 -7.18 19.05
C ALA A 218 -1.60 -8.45 19.73
N GLU A 219 -1.49 -8.53 21.07
CA GLU A 219 -1.94 -9.69 21.85
C GLU A 219 -3.46 -9.72 22.10
N GLU A 220 -4.08 -8.58 22.34
CA GLU A 220 -5.54 -8.52 22.60
C GLU A 220 -6.35 -8.98 21.39
N TYR A 221 -5.90 -8.63 20.18
CA TYR A 221 -6.56 -9.08 18.96
C TYR A 221 -6.43 -10.62 18.78
N ALA A 222 -5.26 -11.18 19.09
CA ALA A 222 -5.03 -12.62 18.98
C ALA A 222 -5.82 -13.41 20.04
N GLU A 223 -5.98 -12.88 21.25
CA GLU A 223 -6.80 -13.50 22.30
C GLU A 223 -8.30 -13.40 22.01
N ASP A 224 -8.78 -12.24 21.54
CA ASP A 224 -10.19 -12.05 21.18
C ASP A 224 -10.57 -12.94 19.98
N MET A 225 -9.70 -13.04 18.96
CA MET A 225 -9.86 -13.99 17.86
C MET A 225 -9.89 -15.44 18.34
N LYS A 226 -9.02 -15.84 19.27
CA LYS A 226 -9.05 -17.20 19.86
C LYS A 226 -10.34 -17.46 20.64
N LYS A 227 -10.83 -16.49 21.42
CA LYS A 227 -12.10 -16.59 22.16
C LYS A 227 -13.29 -16.69 21.21
N ARG A 228 -13.34 -15.87 20.14
CA ARG A 228 -14.39 -15.92 19.11
C ARG A 228 -14.36 -17.24 18.35
N MET A 229 -13.18 -17.71 17.98
CA MET A 229 -13.01 -18.99 17.27
C MET A 229 -13.39 -20.18 18.15
N ALA A 230 -13.05 -20.16 19.44
CA ALA A 230 -13.46 -21.18 20.40
C ALA A 230 -14.99 -21.17 20.65
N ALA A 231 -15.61 -20.00 20.67
CA ALA A 231 -17.06 -19.87 20.77
C ALA A 231 -17.77 -20.41 19.52
N PHE A 232 -17.26 -20.09 18.34
CA PHE A 232 -17.76 -20.56 17.04
C PHE A 232 -17.65 -22.09 16.92
N MET A 233 -16.48 -22.67 17.28
CA MET A 233 -16.27 -24.10 17.28
C MET A 233 -17.20 -24.82 18.26
N ARG A 234 -17.55 -24.22 19.39
CA ARG A 234 -18.51 -24.76 20.36
C ARG A 234 -19.93 -24.76 19.79
N TYR A 235 -20.29 -23.70 19.05
CA TYR A 235 -21.61 -23.60 18.38
C TYR A 235 -21.77 -24.61 17.25
N MET A 236 -20.69 -24.93 16.50
CA MET A 236 -20.73 -25.93 15.42
C MET A 236 -20.74 -27.38 15.88
N ASN A 237 -20.37 -27.66 17.14
CA ASN A 237 -20.34 -29.01 17.71
C ASN A 237 -21.58 -29.33 18.58
N THR A 238 -22.62 -28.51 18.55
CA THR A 238 -23.93 -28.72 19.17
C THR A 238 -24.99 -29.00 18.12
#